data_9b6fbe9863fe924b3806e02e730f057d
#
_entry.id   9b6fbe9863fe924b3806e02e730f057d
#
_cell.length_a   1.000
_cell.length_b   1.000
_cell.length_c   1.000
_cell.angle_alpha   90.00
_cell.angle_beta   90.00
_cell.angle_gamma   90.00
#
_symmetry.space_group_name_H-M   'P 1'
#
loop_
_entity.id
_entity.type
_entity.pdbx_description
1 polymer ?
#
loop_
_entity_poly.entity_id
_entity_poly.type
_entity_poly.pdbx_seq_one_letter_code
_entity_poly.pdbx_strand_id
1 'polypeptide(L)'
;MRKKMTALVMSLAMMATLFAGCGDKKEETTTTEATTTEASTEATTTETATVAEATASDSDSGEYLTGNEGIYEGEHFIVGMSVGYTNFEEYDATTGEPVGLDIDILNYMADDLGFTYEISDMKLPQVVAGLQAEQLDFSISGMYETEERTKVIDMSESYLTAKSAMLIRAEDADKIKSTADLNGKTVCCDVGEAYYESVLPTIEGANVVEFDDNASCIMAVLGGQADARIIDGGGAKNICEEYDGQLTYFMLDDSMIPGIDGNHYSMGFVKGSPMKAVFDAEIEKMKKNGELKKIIDQWLGEGMYDFD
;
A
#
# COMPACT_ATOMS: atom_id res chain seq x y z
N MET A 1 -23.23 27.16 46.60
CA MET A 1 -24.03 28.24 45.95
C MET A 1 -24.38 27.77 44.55
N ARG A 2 -25.67 27.64 44.33
CA ARG A 2 -26.26 27.26 43.02
C ARG A 2 -26.18 28.45 42.07
N LYS A 3 -25.86 28.26 40.81
CA LYS A 3 -26.42 29.07 39.73
C LYS A 3 -26.70 28.20 38.51
N LYS A 4 -27.94 28.29 38.10
CA LYS A 4 -28.67 27.56 37.05
C LYS A 4 -28.48 28.24 35.70
N MET A 5 -28.66 27.39 34.65
CA MET A 5 -29.43 27.65 33.41
C MET A 5 -28.93 28.74 32.45
N THR A 6 -28.85 28.44 31.17
CA THR A 6 -30.03 28.48 30.28
C THR A 6 -29.75 27.72 28.96
N ALA A 7 -30.70 26.88 28.60
CA ALA A 7 -30.82 26.30 27.27
C ALA A 7 -31.37 27.37 26.29
N LEU A 8 -30.90 27.35 25.05
CA LEU A 8 -31.56 28.04 23.96
C LEU A 8 -31.79 27.06 22.80
N VAL A 9 -33.01 26.62 22.70
CA VAL A 9 -33.61 25.95 21.56
C VAL A 9 -33.94 27.00 20.52
N MET A 10 -33.54 26.77 19.26
CA MET A 10 -34.11 27.49 18.14
C MET A 10 -34.41 26.52 17.01
N SER A 11 -35.71 26.40 16.79
CA SER A 11 -36.38 25.59 15.79
C SER A 11 -36.42 26.29 14.44
N LEU A 12 -36.40 25.47 13.41
CA LEU A 12 -37.35 25.44 12.28
C LEU A 12 -37.28 26.52 11.22
N ALA A 13 -37.06 26.14 9.97
CA ALA A 13 -38.01 26.39 8.87
C ALA A 13 -37.68 25.51 7.65
N MET A 14 -38.57 24.58 7.34
CA MET A 14 -38.76 23.97 6.01
C MET A 14 -39.20 25.03 5.01
N MET A 15 -38.68 24.95 3.78
CA MET A 15 -39.41 25.37 2.59
C MET A 15 -39.19 24.39 1.45
N ALA A 16 -40.22 23.61 1.18
CA ALA A 16 -40.40 22.85 -0.04
C ALA A 16 -40.92 23.78 -1.13
N THR A 17 -40.34 23.73 -2.31
CA THR A 17 -41.01 24.20 -3.54
C THR A 17 -40.93 23.11 -4.61
N LEU A 18 -42.08 22.52 -4.83
CA LEU A 18 -42.43 21.72 -6.01
C LEU A 18 -42.59 22.65 -7.21
N PHE A 19 -41.98 22.33 -8.33
CA PHE A 19 -42.48 22.72 -9.63
C PHE A 19 -42.46 21.51 -10.57
N ALA A 20 -43.66 21.03 -10.87
CA ALA A 20 -43.95 20.14 -11.96
C ALA A 20 -44.15 20.97 -13.24
N GLY A 21 -43.65 20.49 -14.36
CA GLY A 21 -43.89 21.06 -15.67
C GLY A 21 -43.60 20.03 -16.76
N CYS A 22 -44.65 19.34 -17.20
CA CYS A 22 -44.69 18.53 -18.43
C CYS A 22 -44.62 19.43 -19.67
N GLY A 23 -43.99 18.93 -20.76
CA GLY A 23 -44.09 19.52 -22.10
C GLY A 23 -43.39 18.65 -23.14
N ASP A 24 -44.23 17.98 -23.93
CA ASP A 24 -43.95 17.06 -25.04
C ASP A 24 -43.50 17.75 -26.36
N LYS A 25 -42.80 16.93 -27.21
CA LYS A 25 -42.71 16.95 -28.70
C LYS A 25 -41.67 17.88 -29.37
N LYS A 26 -40.85 17.47 -30.27
CA LYS A 26 -40.95 16.68 -31.52
C LYS A 26 -39.58 16.64 -32.21
N GLU A 27 -39.34 15.59 -32.97
CA GLU A 27 -38.29 15.39 -33.96
C GLU A 27 -38.16 16.52 -34.98
N GLU A 28 -36.93 16.79 -35.39
CA GLU A 28 -36.64 17.07 -36.81
C GLU A 28 -35.16 16.75 -37.15
N THR A 29 -35.04 15.86 -38.09
CA THR A 29 -33.83 15.43 -38.79
C THR A 29 -33.41 16.50 -39.76
N THR A 30 -32.17 16.92 -39.80
CA THR A 30 -31.59 17.56 -40.97
C THR A 30 -30.14 17.16 -41.16
N THR A 31 -29.94 16.39 -42.22
CA THR A 31 -28.66 16.07 -42.87
C THR A 31 -28.18 17.29 -43.62
N THR A 32 -26.91 17.67 -43.50
CA THR A 32 -26.22 18.45 -44.54
C THR A 32 -24.72 18.16 -44.56
N GLU A 33 -24.27 17.96 -45.72
CA GLU A 33 -23.04 17.49 -46.33
C GLU A 33 -21.70 18.11 -45.89
N ALA A 34 -20.72 17.34 -46.26
CA ALA A 34 -19.28 17.53 -46.20
C ALA A 34 -18.76 18.85 -46.80
N THR A 35 -17.73 19.39 -46.22
CA THR A 35 -16.72 20.16 -46.97
C THR A 35 -15.32 19.77 -46.47
N THR A 36 -14.60 19.16 -47.37
CA THR A 36 -13.17 18.84 -47.29
C THR A 36 -12.37 20.13 -47.38
N THR A 37 -11.44 20.33 -46.45
CA THR A 37 -10.34 21.27 -46.69
C THR A 37 -9.06 20.63 -46.15
N GLU A 38 -8.20 20.26 -47.08
CA GLU A 38 -6.81 19.93 -46.83
C GLU A 38 -6.04 21.17 -46.38
N ALA A 39 -5.20 21.07 -45.35
CA ALA A 39 -3.93 21.76 -45.30
C ALA A 39 -3.08 21.34 -44.09
N SER A 40 -1.93 20.94 -44.46
CA SER A 40 -0.63 21.18 -43.80
C SER A 40 -0.22 20.35 -42.60
N THR A 41 0.59 19.39 -42.92
CA THR A 41 1.52 18.63 -42.08
C THR A 41 2.52 19.61 -41.41
N GLU A 42 2.49 19.69 -40.09
CA GLU A 42 3.64 20.02 -39.28
C GLU A 42 3.97 18.82 -38.40
N ALA A 43 5.10 18.23 -38.69
CA ALA A 43 5.65 17.13 -37.94
C ALA A 43 6.20 17.67 -36.61
N THR A 44 5.48 17.42 -35.52
CA THR A 44 6.07 17.54 -34.19
C THR A 44 6.83 16.26 -33.95
N THR A 45 8.12 16.35 -33.92
CA THR A 45 9.05 15.30 -33.52
C THR A 45 8.80 15.00 -32.04
N THR A 46 8.08 13.93 -31.77
CA THR A 46 8.03 13.32 -30.44
C THR A 46 9.39 12.65 -30.26
N GLU A 47 10.27 13.21 -29.47
CA GLU A 47 11.45 12.51 -28.96
C GLU A 47 10.93 11.37 -28.09
N THR A 48 10.98 10.18 -28.65
CA THR A 48 10.82 8.96 -27.90
C THR A 48 12.05 8.84 -27.03
N ALA A 49 11.89 9.02 -25.73
CA ALA A 49 12.92 8.65 -24.77
C ALA A 49 13.20 7.15 -24.97
N THR A 50 14.34 6.87 -25.56
CA THR A 50 14.84 5.51 -25.71
C THR A 50 15.22 5.05 -24.31
N VAL A 51 14.43 4.11 -23.75
CA VAL A 51 14.85 3.34 -22.58
C VAL A 51 16.19 2.71 -22.95
N ALA A 52 17.26 3.15 -22.35
CA ALA A 52 18.57 2.56 -22.52
C ALA A 52 18.52 1.18 -21.87
N GLU A 53 18.68 0.15 -22.70
CA GLU A 53 18.89 -1.22 -22.25
C GLU A 53 20.13 -1.20 -21.34
N ALA A 54 19.97 -1.56 -20.07
CA ALA A 54 21.02 -1.54 -19.05
C ALA A 54 22.20 -2.39 -19.50
N THR A 55 23.24 -1.76 -20.04
CA THR A 55 24.53 -2.43 -20.26
C THR A 55 25.27 -2.40 -18.93
N ALA A 56 25.31 -3.54 -18.25
CA ALA A 56 26.17 -3.73 -17.09
C ALA A 56 27.62 -3.41 -17.47
N SER A 57 28.08 -2.25 -17.07
CA SER A 57 29.48 -1.87 -17.13
C SER A 57 30.12 -2.37 -15.85
N ASP A 58 30.83 -3.49 -15.99
CA ASP A 58 31.65 -4.09 -14.92
C ASP A 58 32.87 -3.17 -14.71
N SER A 59 32.70 -2.15 -13.87
CA SER A 59 33.80 -1.34 -13.37
C SER A 59 34.14 -1.77 -11.96
N ASP A 60 35.38 -2.16 -11.75
CA ASP A 60 36.03 -2.66 -10.53
C ASP A 60 36.03 -1.65 -9.34
N SER A 61 34.96 -0.86 -9.20
CA SER A 61 34.76 0.08 -8.09
C SER A 61 33.66 -0.36 -7.11
N GLY A 62 32.96 -1.48 -7.36
CA GLY A 62 31.93 -2.01 -6.47
C GLY A 62 30.63 -1.20 -6.44
N GLU A 63 30.50 -0.14 -7.24
CA GLU A 63 29.28 0.66 -7.35
C GLU A 63 28.46 0.21 -8.57
N TYR A 64 27.28 -0.32 -8.31
CA TYR A 64 26.32 -0.69 -9.37
C TYR A 64 25.50 0.56 -9.74
N LEU A 65 25.67 1.07 -10.95
CA LEU A 65 24.94 2.22 -11.47
C LEU A 65 23.87 1.76 -12.47
N THR A 66 22.66 2.31 -12.35
CA THR A 66 21.54 2.05 -13.28
C THR A 66 21.62 2.92 -14.53
N GLY A 67 22.31 4.06 -14.45
CA GLY A 67 22.30 5.13 -15.45
C GLY A 67 21.09 6.06 -15.31
N ASN A 68 20.31 5.90 -14.24
CA ASN A 68 19.15 6.74 -13.92
C ASN A 68 19.45 7.75 -12.80
N GLU A 69 20.68 7.77 -12.28
CA GLU A 69 21.09 8.66 -11.20
C GLU A 69 20.81 10.12 -11.58
N GLY A 70 20.03 10.81 -10.74
CA GLY A 70 19.61 12.21 -10.97
C GLY A 70 18.58 12.41 -12.08
N ILE A 71 17.97 11.36 -12.63
CA ILE A 71 16.99 11.46 -13.73
C ILE A 71 15.80 12.38 -13.39
N TYR A 72 15.49 12.51 -12.10
CA TYR A 72 14.41 13.35 -11.58
C TYR A 72 14.93 14.59 -10.83
N GLU A 73 16.16 15.06 -11.16
CA GLU A 73 16.73 16.23 -10.49
C GLU A 73 15.84 17.46 -10.64
N GLY A 74 15.36 17.97 -9.48
CA GLY A 74 14.47 19.13 -9.38
C GLY A 74 12.98 18.82 -9.46
N GLU A 75 12.59 17.57 -9.67
CA GLU A 75 11.19 17.15 -9.59
C GLU A 75 10.72 17.02 -8.13
N HIS A 76 9.42 17.17 -7.93
CA HIS A 76 8.76 17.00 -6.62
C HIS A 76 7.54 16.12 -6.77
N PHE A 77 7.47 15.01 -6.01
CA PHE A 77 6.43 13.99 -6.12
C PHE A 77 5.53 13.93 -4.91
N ILE A 78 4.24 13.65 -5.14
CA ILE A 78 3.26 13.35 -4.10
C ILE A 78 3.19 11.82 -3.93
N VAL A 79 3.68 11.32 -2.79
CA VAL A 79 3.78 9.89 -2.49
C VAL A 79 2.62 9.47 -1.60
N GLY A 80 1.79 8.54 -2.07
CA GLY A 80 0.70 7.97 -1.27
C GLY A 80 1.22 6.97 -0.25
N MET A 81 0.79 7.12 1.01
CA MET A 81 1.22 6.25 2.09
C MET A 81 0.10 6.09 3.14
N SER A 82 -0.03 4.91 3.76
CA SER A 82 -0.95 4.67 4.88
C SER A 82 -0.14 4.54 6.16
N VAL A 83 0.25 5.69 6.73
CA VAL A 83 1.15 5.75 7.88
C VAL A 83 0.50 5.14 9.12
N GLY A 84 1.23 4.27 9.80
CA GLY A 84 0.78 3.54 11.00
C GLY A 84 1.07 2.03 10.96
N TYR A 85 1.81 1.55 9.96
CA TYR A 85 2.27 0.18 9.89
C TYR A 85 3.67 0.09 10.55
N THR A 86 3.69 -0.46 11.75
CA THR A 86 4.90 -0.52 12.61
C THR A 86 6.11 -1.09 11.88
N ASN A 87 7.23 -0.39 11.96
CA ASN A 87 8.50 -0.62 11.28
C ASN A 87 8.50 -0.44 9.75
N PHE A 88 7.36 -0.33 9.09
CA PHE A 88 7.29 -0.01 7.66
C PHE A 88 7.15 1.49 7.44
N GLU A 89 6.07 2.09 7.94
CA GLU A 89 5.82 3.53 7.91
C GLU A 89 5.02 3.95 9.15
N GLU A 90 5.65 4.64 10.07
CA GLU A 90 5.02 5.12 11.29
C GLU A 90 5.53 6.52 11.66
N TYR A 91 4.79 7.23 12.52
CA TYR A 91 5.27 8.51 13.04
C TYR A 91 6.13 8.29 14.28
N ASP A 92 7.37 8.76 14.26
CA ASP A 92 8.21 8.78 15.46
C ASP A 92 7.54 9.58 16.57
N ALA A 93 7.34 8.96 17.71
CA ALA A 93 6.59 9.55 18.83
C ALA A 93 7.25 10.81 19.44
N THR A 94 8.56 11.03 19.15
CA THR A 94 9.33 12.15 19.69
C THR A 94 9.37 13.32 18.73
N THR A 95 9.61 13.05 17.45
CA THR A 95 9.80 14.07 16.42
C THR A 95 8.52 14.37 15.65
N GLY A 96 7.61 13.39 15.56
CA GLY A 96 6.42 13.45 14.71
C GLY A 96 6.71 13.26 13.21
N GLU A 97 7.96 12.94 12.86
CA GLU A 97 8.35 12.70 11.48
C GLU A 97 8.07 11.23 11.11
N PRO A 98 7.75 10.94 9.84
CA PRO A 98 7.59 9.58 9.38
C PRO A 98 8.95 8.85 9.37
N VAL A 99 8.96 7.61 9.86
CA VAL A 99 10.13 6.72 9.93
C VAL A 99 9.70 5.31 9.58
N GLY A 100 10.64 4.47 9.17
CA GLY A 100 10.37 3.08 8.85
C GLY A 100 11.13 2.59 7.62
N LEU A 101 10.94 1.31 7.32
CA LEU A 101 11.55 0.65 6.18
C LEU A 101 11.22 1.34 4.86
N ASP A 102 9.94 1.61 4.61
CA ASP A 102 9.47 2.25 3.39
C ASP A 102 9.96 3.68 3.27
N ILE A 103 10.11 4.38 4.41
CA ILE A 103 10.68 5.73 4.45
C ILE A 103 12.17 5.71 4.10
N ASP A 104 12.93 4.75 4.64
CA ASP A 104 14.37 4.66 4.36
C ASP A 104 14.64 4.24 2.90
N ILE A 105 13.82 3.33 2.34
CA ILE A 105 13.87 2.99 0.90
C ILE A 105 13.56 4.23 0.05
N LEU A 106 12.49 4.96 0.39
CA LEU A 106 12.09 6.18 -0.34
C LEU A 106 13.17 7.26 -0.28
N ASN A 107 13.79 7.47 0.88
CA ASN A 107 14.89 8.41 1.04
C ASN A 107 16.09 8.03 0.18
N TYR A 108 16.49 6.75 0.18
CA TYR A 108 17.57 6.28 -0.69
C TYR A 108 17.29 6.56 -2.17
N MET A 109 16.08 6.22 -2.64
CA MET A 109 15.68 6.47 -4.02
C MET A 109 15.61 7.96 -4.35
N ALA A 110 15.11 8.79 -3.43
CA ALA A 110 15.03 10.24 -3.59
C ALA A 110 16.44 10.86 -3.75
N ASP A 111 17.38 10.44 -2.92
CA ASP A 111 18.76 10.92 -2.98
C ASP A 111 19.46 10.49 -4.28
N ASP A 112 19.28 9.24 -4.71
CA ASP A 112 19.95 8.72 -5.90
C ASP A 112 19.33 9.22 -7.21
N LEU A 113 17.99 9.24 -7.30
CA LEU A 113 17.28 9.69 -8.49
C LEU A 113 17.13 11.23 -8.57
N GLY A 114 17.40 11.96 -7.48
CA GLY A 114 17.49 13.42 -7.43
C GLY A 114 16.17 14.15 -7.21
N PHE A 115 15.11 13.48 -6.75
CA PHE A 115 13.82 14.11 -6.51
C PHE A 115 13.60 14.51 -5.03
N THR A 116 12.61 15.38 -4.82
CA THR A 116 12.03 15.65 -3.51
C THR A 116 10.59 15.12 -3.47
N TYR A 117 10.05 14.92 -2.27
CA TYR A 117 8.69 14.39 -2.16
C TYR A 117 7.93 14.97 -0.95
N GLU A 118 6.61 14.83 -0.98
CA GLU A 118 5.75 14.96 0.18
C GLU A 118 4.89 13.70 0.34
N ILE A 119 4.65 13.30 1.59
CA ILE A 119 3.80 12.15 1.91
C ILE A 119 2.35 12.61 2.00
N SER A 120 1.47 11.97 1.22
CA SER A 120 0.03 12.10 1.35
C SER A 120 -0.49 10.92 2.16
N ASP A 121 -0.64 11.13 3.50
CA ASP A 121 -1.11 10.11 4.44
C ASP A 121 -2.61 9.87 4.28
N MET A 122 -2.99 8.65 3.92
CA MET A 122 -4.37 8.24 3.70
C MET A 122 -4.51 6.72 3.85
N LYS A 123 -5.73 6.22 4.03
CA LYS A 123 -5.96 4.76 4.12
C LYS A 123 -5.57 4.05 2.81
N LEU A 124 -5.07 2.81 2.90
CA LEU A 124 -4.56 2.05 1.76
C LEU A 124 -5.52 1.97 0.56
N PRO A 125 -6.85 1.75 0.72
CA PRO A 125 -7.77 1.81 -0.41
C PRO A 125 -7.83 3.20 -1.09
N GLN A 126 -7.60 4.27 -0.32
CA GLN A 126 -7.55 5.64 -0.87
C GLN A 126 -6.25 5.90 -1.62
N VAL A 127 -5.13 5.29 -1.19
CA VAL A 127 -3.85 5.32 -1.93
C VAL A 127 -4.05 4.71 -3.33
N VAL A 128 -4.64 3.52 -3.42
CA VAL A 128 -4.93 2.87 -4.71
C VAL A 128 -5.86 3.73 -5.58
N ALA A 129 -6.93 4.29 -4.98
CA ALA A 129 -7.85 5.17 -5.69
C ALA A 129 -7.19 6.50 -6.14
N GLY A 130 -6.28 7.04 -5.33
CA GLY A 130 -5.50 8.25 -5.63
C GLY A 130 -4.56 8.05 -6.81
N LEU A 131 -3.87 6.91 -6.89
CA LEU A 131 -3.05 6.53 -8.04
C LEU A 131 -3.91 6.37 -9.30
N GLN A 132 -5.04 5.67 -9.20
CA GLN A 132 -5.96 5.49 -10.32
C GLN A 132 -6.53 6.83 -10.84
N ALA A 133 -6.70 7.81 -9.95
CA ALA A 133 -7.19 9.15 -10.27
C ALA A 133 -6.06 10.14 -10.65
N GLU A 134 -4.80 9.68 -10.72
CA GLU A 134 -3.61 10.52 -11.00
C GLU A 134 -3.47 11.69 -10.01
N GLN A 135 -3.89 11.49 -8.75
CA GLN A 135 -3.74 12.46 -7.65
C GLN A 135 -2.45 12.22 -6.85
N LEU A 136 -1.83 11.08 -7.04
CA LEU A 136 -0.56 10.67 -6.48
C LEU A 136 0.36 10.27 -7.64
N ASP A 137 1.65 10.53 -7.51
CA ASP A 137 2.64 10.15 -8.53
C ASP A 137 3.00 8.66 -8.42
N PHE A 138 3.24 8.20 -7.19
CA PHE A 138 3.46 6.79 -6.87
C PHE A 138 3.15 6.54 -5.38
N SER A 139 3.30 5.29 -4.94
CA SER A 139 3.16 4.91 -3.53
C SER A 139 4.20 3.89 -3.12
N ILE A 140 4.60 3.96 -1.85
CA ILE A 140 5.28 2.90 -1.11
C ILE A 140 4.62 2.86 0.26
N SER A 141 4.05 1.72 0.66
CA SER A 141 3.21 1.64 1.87
C SER A 141 2.91 0.18 2.24
N GLY A 142 3.93 -0.66 2.40
CA GLY A 142 3.74 -2.05 2.75
C GLY A 142 2.72 -2.78 1.86
N MET A 143 2.61 -2.39 0.61
CA MET A 143 1.52 -2.81 -0.27
C MET A 143 1.89 -4.07 -1.06
N TYR A 144 1.01 -5.10 -1.01
CA TYR A 144 1.19 -6.31 -1.80
C TYR A 144 0.62 -6.19 -3.19
N GLU A 145 1.23 -6.89 -4.15
CA GLU A 145 0.63 -7.11 -5.45
C GLU A 145 -0.61 -8.02 -5.33
N THR A 146 -1.73 -7.60 -5.91
CA THR A 146 -2.93 -8.43 -6.08
C THR A 146 -3.47 -8.31 -7.49
N GLU A 147 -4.21 -9.35 -7.93
CA GLU A 147 -4.86 -9.33 -9.25
C GLU A 147 -5.80 -8.13 -9.41
N GLU A 148 -6.46 -7.69 -8.34
CA GLU A 148 -7.36 -6.53 -8.38
C GLU A 148 -6.60 -5.22 -8.53
N ARG A 149 -5.51 -5.04 -7.77
CA ARG A 149 -4.67 -3.84 -7.86
C ARG A 149 -4.02 -3.70 -9.22
N THR A 150 -3.46 -4.79 -9.76
CA THR A 150 -2.80 -4.78 -11.08
C THR A 150 -3.74 -4.49 -12.25
N LYS A 151 -5.06 -4.60 -12.09
CA LYS A 151 -6.05 -4.14 -13.09
C LYS A 151 -6.11 -2.62 -13.21
N VAL A 152 -5.84 -1.90 -12.12
CA VAL A 152 -6.11 -0.43 -12.03
C VAL A 152 -4.86 0.42 -11.82
N ILE A 153 -3.79 -0.14 -11.26
CA ILE A 153 -2.47 0.49 -11.10
C ILE A 153 -1.38 -0.43 -11.61
N ASP A 154 -0.17 0.07 -11.79
CA ASP A 154 1.01 -0.77 -12.02
C ASP A 154 1.75 -0.97 -10.69
N MET A 155 2.30 -2.17 -10.51
CA MET A 155 3.11 -2.53 -9.34
C MET A 155 4.56 -2.71 -9.76
N SER A 156 5.53 -2.31 -8.92
CA SER A 156 6.95 -2.51 -9.17
C SER A 156 7.35 -3.99 -9.06
N GLU A 157 8.61 -4.29 -9.39
CA GLU A 157 9.27 -5.47 -8.83
C GLU A 157 9.18 -5.45 -7.30
N SER A 158 9.15 -6.63 -6.69
CA SER A 158 9.08 -6.73 -5.23
C SER A 158 10.39 -6.25 -4.58
N TYR A 159 10.28 -5.36 -3.60
CA TYR A 159 11.42 -4.97 -2.78
C TYR A 159 11.59 -5.85 -1.54
N LEU A 160 10.57 -6.63 -1.16
CA LEU A 160 10.56 -7.50 0.00
C LEU A 160 9.56 -8.63 -0.19
N THR A 161 9.93 -9.86 0.19
CA THR A 161 9.00 -10.98 0.29
C THR A 161 8.89 -11.42 1.74
N ALA A 162 7.69 -11.31 2.31
CA ALA A 162 7.41 -11.66 3.69
C ALA A 162 6.54 -12.91 3.79
N LYS A 163 6.86 -13.79 4.74
CA LYS A 163 6.00 -14.91 5.12
C LYS A 163 4.87 -14.41 6.02
N SER A 164 3.67 -14.89 5.78
CA SER A 164 2.51 -14.56 6.60
C SER A 164 2.55 -15.27 7.95
N ALA A 165 1.94 -14.65 8.95
CA ALA A 165 1.77 -15.19 10.30
C ALA A 165 0.37 -14.94 10.82
N MET A 166 -0.04 -15.75 11.80
CA MET A 166 -1.23 -15.52 12.61
C MET A 166 -0.82 -15.05 14.00
N LEU A 167 -1.14 -13.80 14.33
CA LEU A 167 -1.01 -13.23 15.66
C LEU A 167 -2.22 -13.62 16.49
N ILE A 168 -1.99 -14.16 17.69
CA ILE A 168 -3.02 -14.64 18.61
C ILE A 168 -2.70 -14.21 20.05
N ARG A 169 -3.66 -14.31 20.95
CA ARG A 169 -3.38 -14.15 22.39
C ARG A 169 -2.44 -15.27 22.87
N ALA A 170 -1.49 -14.95 23.74
CA ALA A 170 -0.55 -15.91 24.31
C ALA A 170 -1.27 -17.01 25.10
N GLU A 171 -2.39 -16.70 25.78
CA GLU A 171 -3.21 -17.66 26.52
C GLU A 171 -3.93 -18.70 25.62
N ASP A 172 -4.02 -18.45 24.33
CA ASP A 172 -4.63 -19.34 23.35
C ASP A 172 -3.62 -20.17 22.56
N ALA A 173 -2.30 -20.01 22.81
CA ALA A 173 -1.23 -20.70 22.10
C ALA A 173 -1.31 -22.23 22.14
N ASP A 174 -1.91 -22.79 23.20
CA ASP A 174 -2.12 -24.24 23.30
C ASP A 174 -3.31 -24.74 22.49
N LYS A 175 -4.23 -23.83 22.10
CA LYS A 175 -5.50 -24.15 21.42
C LYS A 175 -5.47 -23.80 19.92
N ILE A 176 -4.67 -22.81 19.54
CA ILE A 176 -4.58 -22.29 18.18
C ILE A 176 -3.13 -22.39 17.72
N LYS A 177 -2.85 -23.34 16.82
CA LYS A 177 -1.50 -23.66 16.30
C LYS A 177 -1.44 -23.73 14.78
N SER A 178 -2.62 -23.68 14.16
CA SER A 178 -2.76 -23.77 12.70
C SER A 178 -4.00 -23.02 12.24
N THR A 179 -4.11 -22.80 10.94
CA THR A 179 -5.31 -22.22 10.33
C THR A 179 -6.57 -23.06 10.56
N ALA A 180 -6.42 -24.40 10.64
CA ALA A 180 -7.55 -25.29 10.94
C ALA A 180 -8.17 -25.06 12.33
N ASP A 181 -7.38 -24.62 13.31
CA ASP A 181 -7.88 -24.30 14.65
C ASP A 181 -8.67 -22.98 14.68
N LEU A 182 -8.60 -22.21 13.58
CA LEU A 182 -9.35 -20.96 13.37
C LEU A 182 -10.70 -21.18 12.66
N ASN A 183 -11.03 -22.40 12.28
CA ASN A 183 -12.32 -22.71 11.66
C ASN A 183 -13.49 -22.26 12.55
N GLY A 184 -14.39 -21.46 11.97
CA GLY A 184 -15.54 -20.89 12.68
C GLY A 184 -15.23 -19.79 13.70
N LYS A 185 -13.96 -19.35 13.79
CA LYS A 185 -13.51 -18.26 14.68
C LYS A 185 -13.51 -16.92 13.97
N THR A 186 -13.27 -15.86 14.73
CA THR A 186 -13.14 -14.50 14.19
C THR A 186 -11.66 -14.21 13.91
N VAL A 187 -11.36 -13.90 12.65
CA VAL A 187 -10.01 -13.49 12.19
C VAL A 187 -10.10 -12.08 11.63
N CYS A 188 -9.14 -11.23 11.97
CA CYS A 188 -9.13 -9.85 11.49
C CYS A 188 -7.88 -9.52 10.66
N CYS A 189 -8.01 -8.48 9.85
CA CYS A 189 -6.95 -7.81 9.10
C CYS A 189 -7.29 -6.33 8.94
N ASP A 190 -6.36 -5.55 8.41
CA ASP A 190 -6.61 -4.17 8.06
C ASP A 190 -7.41 -4.07 6.74
N VAL A 191 -8.22 -3.04 6.61
CA VAL A 191 -9.01 -2.79 5.39
C VAL A 191 -8.08 -2.62 4.18
N GLY A 192 -8.36 -3.40 3.14
CA GLY A 192 -7.61 -3.37 1.89
C GLY A 192 -6.35 -4.22 1.87
N GLU A 193 -6.09 -5.00 2.92
CA GLU A 193 -5.01 -5.97 2.93
C GLU A 193 -5.29 -7.14 1.97
N ALA A 194 -4.25 -7.61 1.27
CA ALA A 194 -4.35 -8.73 0.34
C ALA A 194 -4.78 -10.05 1.00
N TYR A 195 -4.60 -10.18 2.29
CA TYR A 195 -4.99 -11.37 3.06
C TYR A 195 -6.48 -11.67 2.99
N TYR A 196 -7.32 -10.63 2.88
CA TYR A 196 -8.77 -10.82 2.75
C TYR A 196 -9.12 -11.69 1.54
N GLU A 197 -8.37 -11.57 0.47
CA GLU A 197 -8.61 -12.28 -0.78
C GLU A 197 -7.84 -13.60 -0.87
N SER A 198 -6.62 -13.67 -0.31
CA SER A 198 -5.70 -14.79 -0.52
C SER A 198 -5.73 -15.83 0.59
N VAL A 199 -5.72 -15.43 1.85
CA VAL A 199 -5.55 -16.33 3.00
C VAL A 199 -6.86 -16.59 3.72
N LEU A 200 -7.60 -15.54 4.07
CA LEU A 200 -8.77 -15.66 4.92
C LEU A 200 -9.87 -16.57 4.34
N PRO A 201 -10.12 -16.61 3.03
CA PRO A 201 -11.09 -17.54 2.44
C PRO A 201 -10.73 -19.02 2.59
N THR A 202 -9.47 -19.33 2.91
CA THR A 202 -9.01 -20.73 3.12
C THR A 202 -9.37 -21.27 4.51
N ILE A 203 -9.78 -20.41 5.44
CA ILE A 203 -10.15 -20.79 6.82
C ILE A 203 -11.66 -21.04 6.86
N GLU A 204 -12.05 -22.30 7.01
CA GLU A 204 -13.44 -22.73 6.88
C GLU A 204 -14.36 -22.08 7.94
N GLY A 205 -15.37 -21.38 7.48
CA GLY A 205 -16.38 -20.75 8.34
C GLY A 205 -15.85 -19.61 9.21
N ALA A 206 -14.67 -19.08 8.94
CA ALA A 206 -14.15 -17.92 9.65
C ALA A 206 -15.09 -16.72 9.50
N ASN A 207 -15.29 -16.00 10.60
CA ASN A 207 -15.90 -14.68 10.58
C ASN A 207 -14.78 -13.66 10.39
N VAL A 208 -14.66 -13.11 9.17
CA VAL A 208 -13.62 -12.14 8.84
C VAL A 208 -14.09 -10.74 9.19
N VAL A 209 -13.25 -9.99 9.91
CA VAL A 209 -13.51 -8.59 10.30
C VAL A 209 -12.33 -7.74 9.88
N GLU A 210 -12.61 -6.69 9.12
CA GLU A 210 -11.63 -5.69 8.75
C GLU A 210 -11.69 -4.49 9.70
N PHE A 211 -10.54 -3.97 10.08
CA PHE A 211 -10.41 -2.76 10.88
C PHE A 211 -9.69 -1.66 10.10
N ASP A 212 -9.92 -0.42 10.48
CA ASP A 212 -9.39 0.74 9.76
C ASP A 212 -7.88 0.92 9.90
N ASP A 213 -7.25 0.28 10.90
CA ASP A 213 -5.84 0.43 11.18
C ASP A 213 -5.26 -0.73 12.03
N ASN A 214 -3.94 -0.84 11.99
CA ASN A 214 -3.13 -1.83 12.69
C ASN A 214 -3.44 -1.89 14.20
N ALA A 215 -3.49 -0.75 14.87
CA ALA A 215 -3.72 -0.68 16.31
C ALA A 215 -5.10 -1.25 16.69
N SER A 216 -6.12 -0.97 15.89
CA SER A 216 -7.48 -1.48 16.07
C SER A 216 -7.54 -3.00 15.96
N CYS A 217 -6.82 -3.60 14.99
CA CYS A 217 -6.68 -5.05 14.85
C CYS A 217 -6.02 -5.68 16.08
N ILE A 218 -4.90 -5.10 16.55
CA ILE A 218 -4.18 -5.59 17.73
C ILE A 218 -5.10 -5.55 18.96
N MET A 219 -5.78 -4.44 19.18
CA MET A 219 -6.72 -4.29 20.31
C MET A 219 -7.91 -5.24 20.21
N ALA A 220 -8.39 -5.57 19.01
CA ALA A 220 -9.45 -6.56 18.82
C ALA A 220 -9.00 -7.96 19.24
N VAL A 221 -7.77 -8.37 18.95
CA VAL A 221 -7.21 -9.65 19.40
C VAL A 221 -7.02 -9.65 20.91
N LEU A 222 -6.39 -8.63 21.48
CA LEU A 222 -6.17 -8.50 22.92
C LEU A 222 -7.50 -8.49 23.69
N GLY A 223 -8.49 -7.78 23.19
CA GLY A 223 -9.82 -7.65 23.81
C GLY A 223 -10.75 -8.86 23.57
N GLY A 224 -10.34 -9.85 22.79
CA GLY A 224 -11.15 -11.04 22.47
C GLY A 224 -12.30 -10.76 21.49
N GLN A 225 -12.29 -9.66 20.77
CA GLN A 225 -13.21 -9.38 19.67
C GLN A 225 -12.83 -10.18 18.42
N ALA A 226 -11.53 -10.44 18.23
CA ALA A 226 -11.00 -11.37 17.26
C ALA A 226 -10.20 -12.48 17.97
N ASP A 227 -10.18 -13.68 17.40
CA ASP A 227 -9.38 -14.81 17.90
C ASP A 227 -7.95 -14.74 17.37
N ALA A 228 -7.78 -14.24 16.15
CA ALA A 228 -6.50 -14.08 15.50
C ALA A 228 -6.49 -12.87 14.56
N ARG A 229 -5.28 -12.38 14.25
CA ARG A 229 -5.00 -11.43 13.20
C ARG A 229 -4.01 -12.05 12.22
N ILE A 230 -4.27 -11.91 10.93
CA ILE A 230 -3.27 -12.20 9.91
C ILE A 230 -2.41 -10.96 9.67
N ILE A 231 -1.10 -11.18 9.56
CA ILE A 231 -0.08 -10.15 9.31
C ILE A 231 1.19 -10.84 8.78
N ASP A 232 2.17 -10.08 8.33
CA ASP A 232 3.50 -10.64 8.06
C ASP A 232 4.24 -11.08 9.33
N GLY A 233 5.21 -12.00 9.16
CA GLY A 233 5.92 -12.60 10.28
C GLY A 233 6.77 -11.62 11.08
N GLY A 234 7.34 -10.61 10.43
CA GLY A 234 8.15 -9.58 11.09
C GLY A 234 7.28 -8.63 11.90
N GLY A 235 6.17 -8.18 11.33
CA GLY A 235 5.18 -7.40 12.04
C GLY A 235 4.62 -8.15 13.25
N ALA A 236 4.30 -9.45 13.10
CA ALA A 236 3.86 -10.28 14.22
C ALA A 236 4.91 -10.38 15.35
N LYS A 237 6.18 -10.58 14.99
CA LYS A 237 7.28 -10.61 15.96
C LYS A 237 7.40 -9.31 16.73
N ASN A 238 7.44 -8.19 16.03
CA ASN A 238 7.58 -6.86 16.64
C ASN A 238 6.43 -6.52 17.57
N ILE A 239 5.19 -6.81 17.16
CA ILE A 239 4.01 -6.66 18.01
C ILE A 239 4.12 -7.52 19.27
N CYS A 240 4.59 -8.77 19.17
CA CYS A 240 4.78 -9.62 20.35
C CYS A 240 5.83 -9.08 21.30
N GLU A 241 6.90 -8.48 20.80
CA GLU A 241 7.93 -7.80 21.61
C GLU A 241 7.37 -6.56 22.32
N GLU A 242 6.56 -5.74 21.64
CA GLU A 242 5.93 -4.55 22.20
C GLU A 242 4.92 -4.88 23.31
N TYR A 243 4.11 -5.93 23.11
CA TYR A 243 3.04 -6.31 24.05
C TYR A 243 3.44 -7.34 25.11
N ASP A 244 4.73 -7.53 25.36
CA ASP A 244 5.36 -8.25 26.49
C ASP A 244 4.57 -9.49 26.97
N GLY A 245 4.53 -10.53 26.14
CA GLY A 245 3.95 -11.82 26.46
C GLY A 245 2.43 -11.90 26.50
N GLN A 246 1.70 -10.86 26.11
CA GLN A 246 0.25 -10.88 25.95
C GLN A 246 -0.17 -11.52 24.62
N LEU A 247 0.68 -11.38 23.61
CA LEU A 247 0.48 -11.91 22.27
C LEU A 247 1.57 -12.90 21.90
N THR A 248 1.27 -13.80 20.99
CA THR A 248 2.20 -14.71 20.34
C THR A 248 1.75 -14.92 18.90
N TYR A 249 2.56 -15.60 18.10
CA TYR A 249 2.23 -15.87 16.70
C TYR A 249 2.73 -17.24 16.25
N PHE A 250 2.19 -17.72 15.14
CA PHE A 250 2.76 -18.83 14.39
C PHE A 250 2.84 -18.46 12.90
N MET A 251 3.91 -18.93 12.25
CA MET A 251 4.11 -18.70 10.82
C MET A 251 3.17 -19.58 10.01
N LEU A 252 2.66 -19.05 8.91
CA LEU A 252 1.94 -19.83 7.91
C LEU A 252 2.96 -20.48 6.97
N ASP A 253 2.65 -21.70 6.53
CA ASP A 253 3.45 -22.46 5.60
C ASP A 253 2.58 -23.24 4.60
N ASP A 254 3.21 -23.85 3.62
CA ASP A 254 2.54 -24.63 2.56
C ASP A 254 1.72 -25.82 3.11
N SER A 255 2.01 -26.32 4.30
CA SER A 255 1.23 -27.38 4.94
C SER A 255 -0.13 -26.89 5.47
N MET A 256 -0.23 -25.60 5.79
CA MET A 256 -1.45 -24.94 6.28
C MET A 256 -2.26 -24.33 5.12
N ILE A 257 -1.57 -23.73 4.16
CA ILE A 257 -2.17 -23.07 3.00
C ILE A 257 -1.36 -23.47 1.76
N PRO A 258 -1.82 -24.47 1.02
CA PRO A 258 -1.10 -24.95 -0.19
C PRO A 258 -0.89 -23.85 -1.21
N GLY A 259 0.35 -23.66 -1.64
CA GLY A 259 0.74 -22.64 -2.61
C GLY A 259 0.84 -21.23 -2.03
N ILE A 260 0.98 -21.08 -0.70
CA ILE A 260 1.30 -19.79 -0.10
C ILE A 260 2.75 -19.42 -0.48
N ASP A 261 2.87 -18.39 -1.29
CA ASP A 261 4.15 -17.95 -1.87
C ASP A 261 4.76 -16.74 -1.13
N GLY A 262 4.19 -16.38 0.00
CA GLY A 262 4.55 -15.16 0.71
C GLY A 262 3.90 -13.91 0.10
N ASN A 263 4.14 -12.80 0.74
CA ASN A 263 3.62 -11.50 0.31
C ASN A 263 4.75 -10.70 -0.34
N HIS A 264 4.57 -10.36 -1.60
CA HIS A 264 5.50 -9.56 -2.38
C HIS A 264 5.15 -8.08 -2.21
N TYR A 265 5.92 -7.37 -1.39
CA TYR A 265 5.76 -5.94 -1.21
C TYR A 265 6.31 -5.18 -2.40
N SER A 266 5.48 -4.31 -2.97
CA SER A 266 5.79 -3.57 -4.18
C SER A 266 5.31 -2.12 -4.08
N MET A 267 5.96 -1.25 -4.81
CA MET A 267 5.53 0.13 -4.98
C MET A 267 4.37 0.20 -5.98
N GLY A 268 3.44 1.13 -5.78
CA GLY A 268 2.31 1.36 -6.70
C GLY A 268 2.54 2.58 -7.58
N PHE A 269 2.15 2.49 -8.85
CA PHE A 269 2.28 3.55 -9.85
C PHE A 269 0.96 3.78 -10.58
N VAL A 270 0.77 4.98 -11.07
CA VAL A 270 -0.27 5.28 -12.07
C VAL A 270 -0.14 4.29 -13.23
N LYS A 271 -1.27 3.77 -13.72
CA LYS A 271 -1.28 2.77 -14.79
C LYS A 271 -0.59 3.29 -16.06
N GLY A 272 0.44 2.57 -16.53
CA GLY A 272 1.26 2.95 -17.69
C GLY A 272 2.31 4.02 -17.39
N SER A 273 2.57 4.33 -16.13
CA SER A 273 3.60 5.31 -15.74
C SER A 273 5.00 4.84 -16.16
N PRO A 274 5.80 5.68 -16.81
CA PRO A 274 7.19 5.37 -17.13
C PRO A 274 8.09 5.28 -15.88
N MET A 275 7.65 5.83 -14.75
CA MET A 275 8.41 5.80 -13.50
C MET A 275 8.66 4.37 -13.02
N LYS A 276 7.69 3.44 -13.23
CA LYS A 276 7.85 2.04 -12.82
C LYS A 276 9.20 1.46 -13.25
N ALA A 277 9.56 1.60 -14.52
CA ALA A 277 10.81 1.02 -15.03
C ALA A 277 12.08 1.60 -14.38
N VAL A 278 12.05 2.89 -14.01
CA VAL A 278 13.15 3.56 -13.31
C VAL A 278 13.25 3.02 -11.88
N PHE A 279 12.12 2.91 -11.18
CA PHE A 279 12.09 2.43 -9.80
C PHE A 279 12.37 0.92 -9.71
N ASP A 280 11.96 0.11 -10.69
CA ASP A 280 12.34 -1.31 -10.78
C ASP A 280 13.87 -1.46 -10.89
N ALA A 281 14.52 -0.64 -11.75
CA ALA A 281 15.97 -0.64 -11.87
C ALA A 281 16.66 -0.21 -10.56
N GLU A 282 16.04 0.70 -9.81
CA GLU A 282 16.58 1.17 -8.53
C GLU A 282 16.44 0.09 -7.43
N ILE A 283 15.31 -0.64 -7.37
CA ILE A 283 15.13 -1.79 -6.49
C ILE A 283 16.22 -2.84 -6.78
N GLU A 284 16.46 -3.18 -8.05
CA GLU A 284 17.52 -4.09 -8.46
C GLU A 284 18.92 -3.60 -8.05
N LYS A 285 19.19 -2.31 -8.17
CA LYS A 285 20.44 -1.69 -7.72
C LYS A 285 20.59 -1.86 -6.20
N MET A 286 19.56 -1.54 -5.42
CA MET A 286 19.55 -1.68 -3.97
C MET A 286 19.73 -3.14 -3.52
N LYS A 287 19.17 -4.10 -4.26
CA LYS A 287 19.41 -5.55 -4.03
C LYS A 287 20.89 -5.91 -4.26
N LYS A 288 21.46 -5.47 -5.38
CA LYS A 288 22.82 -5.83 -5.77
C LYS A 288 23.92 -5.17 -4.94
N ASN A 289 23.73 -3.93 -4.53
CA ASN A 289 24.70 -3.20 -3.69
C ASN A 289 24.53 -3.49 -2.19
N GLY A 290 23.45 -4.21 -1.80
CA GLY A 290 23.16 -4.61 -0.43
C GLY A 290 22.50 -3.56 0.46
N GLU A 291 22.18 -2.37 -0.07
CA GLU A 291 21.49 -1.32 0.71
C GLU A 291 20.07 -1.74 1.09
N LEU A 292 19.34 -2.40 0.17
CA LEU A 292 18.00 -2.92 0.49
C LEU A 292 18.06 -3.89 1.68
N LYS A 293 18.99 -4.84 1.64
CA LYS A 293 19.18 -5.79 2.75
C LYS A 293 19.49 -5.07 4.06
N LYS A 294 20.38 -4.08 4.03
CA LYS A 294 20.77 -3.32 5.21
C LYS A 294 19.58 -2.57 5.83
N ILE A 295 18.74 -1.94 5.01
CA ILE A 295 17.52 -1.24 5.46
C ILE A 295 16.54 -2.24 6.08
N ILE A 296 16.31 -3.38 5.42
CA ILE A 296 15.39 -4.41 5.92
C ILE A 296 15.88 -5.01 7.24
N ASP A 297 17.16 -5.39 7.33
CA ASP A 297 17.74 -5.93 8.58
C ASP A 297 17.64 -4.93 9.75
N GLN A 298 17.75 -3.63 9.46
CA GLN A 298 17.63 -2.57 10.46
C GLN A 298 16.23 -2.52 11.07
N TRP A 299 15.18 -2.61 10.25
CA TRP A 299 13.80 -2.43 10.70
C TRP A 299 13.10 -3.73 11.10
N LEU A 300 13.40 -4.83 10.39
CA LEU A 300 12.65 -6.07 10.52
C LEU A 300 13.47 -7.21 11.13
N GLY A 301 14.78 -7.03 11.24
CA GLY A 301 15.72 -8.02 11.81
C GLY A 301 16.19 -9.05 10.78
N GLU A 302 17.38 -9.60 11.02
CA GLU A 302 18.03 -10.55 10.12
C GLU A 302 17.22 -11.86 9.94
N GLY A 303 17.10 -12.33 8.71
CA GLY A 303 16.58 -13.66 8.36
C GLY A 303 15.07 -13.84 8.43
N MET A 304 14.31 -12.73 8.58
CA MET A 304 12.84 -12.78 8.60
C MET A 304 12.20 -12.66 7.21
N TYR A 305 13.00 -12.33 6.19
CA TYR A 305 12.54 -12.00 4.85
C TYR A 305 13.44 -12.57 3.78
N ASP A 306 12.87 -12.88 2.62
CA ASP A 306 13.58 -13.32 1.42
C ASP A 306 13.68 -12.15 0.42
N PHE A 307 14.75 -12.13 -0.40
CA PHE A 307 15.07 -11.05 -1.35
C PHE A 307 15.13 -11.54 -2.79
N ASP A 308 14.54 -12.67 -3.08
CA ASP A 308 14.65 -13.29 -4.42
C ASP A 308 13.88 -12.53 -5.51
#